data_23eb761f6b500a84302f0dc88c6e6852
#
_entry.id   23eb761f6b500a84302f0dc88c6e6852
#
_cell.length_a   1.000
_cell.length_b   1.000
_cell.length_c   1.000
_cell.angle_alpha   90.00
_cell.angle_beta   90.00
_cell.angle_gamma   90.00
#
_symmetry.space_group_name_H-M   'P 1'
#
loop_
_entity.id
_entity.type
_entity.pdbx_description
1 polymer ?
#
loop_
_entity_poly.entity_id
_entity_poly.type
_entity_poly.pdbx_seq_one_letter_code
_entity_poly.pdbx_strand_id
1 'polypeptide(L)'
;VSFSDHNIEKITQPYIQEKFGVKVRRCDSLEEYAEVIDDACLHKYFSKYWQNDMKKWKYSGVQLIDEVNNLKPRAVLDVGCGYNEFKGKIDNLIGIDPYNDQADFEVGTLDYKTDNKFDVILCLGSVNFGSRDKIIAEVGRCVSLLAEGGTMFFRVNPGVQHDKPEADWIEFFAWNVPFIIELSEMFNLKILDIRDDTNQRKYFIY
;
A
#
# COMPACT_ATOMS: atom_id res chain seq x y z
N VAL A 1 2.28 -36.70 -5.11
CA VAL A 1 3.12 -36.78 -3.91
C VAL A 1 2.33 -36.10 -2.82
N SER A 2 1.87 -36.85 -1.83
CA SER A 2 1.23 -36.29 -0.64
C SER A 2 2.34 -35.74 0.25
N PHE A 3 2.47 -34.46 0.36
CA PHE A 3 3.32 -33.83 1.38
C PHE A 3 2.56 -33.85 2.69
N SER A 4 3.10 -34.53 3.70
CA SER A 4 2.63 -34.32 5.07
C SER A 4 3.13 -32.96 5.55
N ASP A 5 2.33 -32.24 6.36
CA ASP A 5 2.65 -30.91 6.90
C ASP A 5 4.07 -30.83 7.49
N HIS A 6 4.52 -31.90 8.12
CA HIS A 6 5.86 -31.99 8.69
C HIS A 6 7.01 -31.99 7.66
N ASN A 7 6.76 -32.44 6.44
CA ASN A 7 7.74 -32.43 5.35
C ASN A 7 7.81 -31.08 4.64
N ILE A 8 6.70 -30.37 4.56
CA ILE A 8 6.64 -29.02 3.98
C ILE A 8 7.53 -28.08 4.80
N GLU A 9 7.40 -28.09 6.13
CA GLU A 9 8.21 -27.24 7.00
C GLU A 9 9.72 -27.51 6.85
N LYS A 10 10.12 -28.78 6.80
CA LYS A 10 11.56 -29.15 6.68
C LYS A 10 12.17 -28.77 5.34
N ILE A 11 11.39 -28.77 4.27
CA ILE A 11 11.87 -28.44 2.92
C ILE A 11 11.80 -26.95 2.66
N THR A 12 10.72 -26.30 3.10
CA THR A 12 10.43 -24.89 2.75
C THR A 12 11.18 -23.90 3.63
N GLN A 13 11.29 -24.10 4.93
CA GLN A 13 11.95 -23.14 5.83
C GLN A 13 13.42 -22.89 5.50
N PRO A 14 14.29 -23.91 5.30
CA PRO A 14 15.66 -23.69 4.87
C PRO A 14 15.76 -22.96 3.52
N TYR A 15 14.93 -23.33 2.55
CA TYR A 15 14.88 -22.69 1.24
C TYR A 15 14.44 -21.22 1.32
N ILE A 16 13.41 -20.92 2.09
CA ILE A 16 12.93 -19.57 2.31
C ILE A 16 14.02 -18.70 2.96
N GLN A 17 14.68 -19.24 4.00
CA GLN A 17 15.75 -18.53 4.70
C GLN A 17 16.96 -18.29 3.79
N GLU A 18 17.33 -19.26 2.95
CA GLU A 18 18.44 -19.13 2.02
C GLU A 18 18.12 -18.13 0.91
N LYS A 19 16.96 -18.27 0.27
CA LYS A 19 16.58 -17.51 -0.91
C LYS A 19 16.16 -16.08 -0.59
N PHE A 20 15.32 -15.90 0.41
CA PHE A 20 14.72 -14.60 0.75
C PHE A 20 15.36 -13.94 1.96
N GLY A 21 16.12 -14.68 2.75
CA GLY A 21 16.73 -14.19 4.00
C GLY A 21 15.70 -13.80 5.06
N VAL A 22 14.52 -14.43 5.05
CA VAL A 22 13.46 -14.22 6.02
C VAL A 22 13.07 -15.53 6.69
N LYS A 23 12.57 -15.44 7.93
CA LYS A 23 11.95 -16.57 8.63
C LYS A 23 10.45 -16.31 8.67
N VAL A 24 9.68 -17.33 8.34
CA VAL A 24 8.23 -17.26 8.38
C VAL A 24 7.67 -18.28 9.39
N ARG A 25 6.47 -18.05 9.89
CA ARG A 25 5.79 -19.01 10.74
C ARG A 25 5.46 -20.29 9.99
N ARG A 26 5.19 -21.36 10.72
CA ARG A 26 4.63 -22.58 10.12
C ARG A 26 3.25 -22.24 9.52
N CYS A 27 3.00 -22.76 8.33
CA CYS A 27 1.76 -22.64 7.60
C CYS A 27 1.20 -24.04 7.26
N ASP A 28 -0.10 -24.12 7.05
CA ASP A 28 -0.80 -25.39 6.82
C ASP A 28 -0.93 -25.69 5.30
N SER A 29 -0.69 -24.71 4.43
CA SER A 29 -0.72 -24.88 2.98
C SER A 29 0.41 -24.12 2.28
N LEU A 30 0.65 -24.43 0.99
CA LEU A 30 1.61 -23.72 0.16
C LEU A 30 1.13 -22.30 -0.16
N GLU A 31 -0.17 -22.13 -0.33
CA GLU A 31 -0.81 -20.84 -0.55
C GLU A 31 -0.58 -19.92 0.65
N GLU A 32 -0.80 -20.42 1.86
CA GLU A 32 -0.52 -19.69 3.09
C GLU A 32 0.97 -19.35 3.23
N TYR A 33 1.88 -20.27 2.86
CA TYR A 33 3.31 -19.97 2.83
C TYR A 33 3.62 -18.83 1.85
N ALA A 34 3.03 -18.80 0.67
CA ALA A 34 3.26 -17.74 -0.31
C ALA A 34 2.86 -16.36 0.26
N GLU A 35 1.69 -16.25 0.86
CA GLU A 35 1.21 -15.01 1.48
C GLU A 35 2.14 -14.52 2.60
N VAL A 36 2.57 -15.43 3.48
CA VAL A 36 3.45 -15.09 4.61
C VAL A 36 4.87 -14.73 4.16
N ILE A 37 5.37 -15.34 3.07
CA ILE A 37 6.65 -14.97 2.47
C ILE A 37 6.56 -13.58 1.86
N ASP A 38 5.50 -13.29 1.11
CA ASP A 38 5.29 -11.99 0.48
C ASP A 38 5.24 -10.89 1.53
N ASP A 39 4.48 -11.08 2.61
CA ASP A 39 4.42 -10.13 3.71
C ASP A 39 5.79 -9.95 4.39
N ALA A 40 6.53 -11.02 4.67
CA ALA A 40 7.85 -10.95 5.26
C ALA A 40 8.88 -10.25 4.35
N CYS A 41 8.77 -10.42 3.03
CA CYS A 41 9.60 -9.72 2.05
C CYS A 41 9.25 -8.23 1.98
N LEU A 42 7.98 -7.89 1.97
CA LEU A 42 7.50 -6.50 2.04
C LEU A 42 7.98 -5.83 3.32
N HIS A 43 7.79 -6.47 4.47
CA HIS A 43 8.28 -5.97 5.75
C HIS A 43 9.79 -5.72 5.73
N LYS A 44 10.58 -6.70 5.29
CA LYS A 44 12.04 -6.58 5.19
C LYS A 44 12.45 -5.41 4.29
N TYR A 45 11.79 -5.25 3.14
CA TYR A 45 12.10 -4.20 2.18
C TYR A 45 11.75 -2.81 2.74
N PHE A 46 10.51 -2.62 3.17
CA PHE A 46 10.03 -1.31 3.59
C PHE A 46 10.58 -0.84 4.94
N SER A 47 10.91 -1.77 5.86
CA SER A 47 11.52 -1.40 7.13
C SER A 47 13.04 -1.07 7.05
N LYS A 48 13.75 -1.57 6.00
CA LYS A 48 15.23 -1.48 5.96
C LYS A 48 15.81 -0.82 4.72
N TYR A 49 15.23 -1.09 3.54
CA TYR A 49 15.86 -0.75 2.27
C TYR A 49 15.18 0.39 1.54
N TRP A 50 13.87 0.51 1.71
CA TRP A 50 13.12 1.57 1.08
C TRP A 50 13.41 2.91 1.77
N GLN A 51 13.59 3.94 0.97
CA GLN A 51 13.75 5.31 1.44
C GLN A 51 12.91 6.22 0.57
N ASN A 52 12.10 7.04 1.19
CA ASN A 52 11.32 8.03 0.50
C ASN A 52 12.18 9.28 0.23
N ASP A 53 11.94 9.91 -0.91
CA ASP A 53 12.46 11.24 -1.22
C ASP A 53 11.31 12.12 -1.74
N MET A 54 10.60 12.74 -0.82
CA MET A 54 9.45 13.60 -1.13
C MET A 54 9.75 14.73 -2.12
N LYS A 55 11.01 15.17 -2.24
CA LYS A 55 11.41 16.21 -3.18
C LYS A 55 11.47 15.70 -4.61
N LYS A 56 11.63 14.39 -4.78
CA LYS A 56 11.75 13.72 -6.08
C LYS A 56 10.41 13.52 -6.77
N TRP A 57 9.32 13.45 -6.03
CA TRP A 57 8.01 13.06 -6.54
C TRP A 57 7.13 14.26 -6.84
N LYS A 58 6.55 14.31 -8.04
CA LYS A 58 5.71 15.41 -8.48
C LYS A 58 4.34 15.44 -7.78
N TYR A 59 3.67 14.28 -7.70
CA TYR A 59 2.29 14.19 -7.19
C TYR A 59 2.15 13.50 -5.83
N SER A 60 3.22 12.98 -5.27
CA SER A 60 3.24 12.34 -3.94
C SER A 60 4.31 12.92 -3.04
N GLY A 61 4.78 14.11 -3.34
CA GLY A 61 5.82 14.80 -2.60
C GLY A 61 5.31 16.07 -1.94
N VAL A 62 6.21 17.02 -1.78
CA VAL A 62 5.97 18.31 -1.08
C VAL A 62 4.77 19.09 -1.65
N GLN A 63 4.54 19.00 -2.96
CA GLN A 63 3.45 19.75 -3.62
C GLN A 63 2.06 19.31 -3.17
N LEU A 64 1.90 18.05 -2.76
CA LEU A 64 0.62 17.52 -2.28
C LEU A 64 0.19 18.15 -0.94
N ILE A 65 1.15 18.62 -0.13
CA ILE A 65 0.86 19.24 1.17
C ILE A 65 -0.10 20.42 1.00
N ASP A 66 0.22 21.34 0.09
CA ASP A 66 -0.61 22.51 -0.15
C ASP A 66 -1.96 22.12 -0.78
N GLU A 67 -1.97 21.14 -1.70
CA GLU A 67 -3.19 20.66 -2.33
C GLU A 67 -4.18 20.09 -1.30
N VAL A 68 -3.70 19.26 -0.38
CA VAL A 68 -4.52 18.68 0.68
C VAL A 68 -4.94 19.72 1.71
N ASN A 69 -4.02 20.56 2.20
CA ASN A 69 -4.34 21.57 3.20
C ASN A 69 -5.34 22.63 2.67
N ASN A 70 -5.31 22.94 1.37
CA ASN A 70 -6.29 23.83 0.74
C ASN A 70 -7.73 23.29 0.76
N LEU A 71 -7.91 21.96 0.88
CA LEU A 71 -9.23 21.34 1.10
C LEU A 71 -9.76 21.58 2.52
N LYS A 72 -8.91 22.04 3.46
CA LYS A 72 -9.23 22.25 4.88
C LYS A 72 -9.86 21.03 5.54
N PRO A 73 -9.24 19.85 5.43
CA PRO A 73 -9.80 18.62 5.92
C PRO A 73 -9.88 18.61 7.46
N ARG A 74 -10.96 18.06 8.00
CA ARG A 74 -11.11 17.82 9.44
C ARG A 74 -10.34 16.59 9.89
N ALA A 75 -10.13 15.63 9.00
CA ALA A 75 -9.35 14.42 9.23
C ALA A 75 -8.75 13.91 7.91
N VAL A 76 -7.48 13.53 7.95
CA VAL A 76 -6.74 12.94 6.82
C VAL A 76 -6.18 11.60 7.24
N LEU A 77 -6.34 10.56 6.40
CA LEU A 77 -5.70 9.25 6.58
C LEU A 77 -4.62 9.07 5.51
N ASP A 78 -3.40 8.81 5.93
CA ASP A 78 -2.29 8.42 5.05
C ASP A 78 -2.07 6.91 5.15
N VAL A 79 -2.46 6.19 4.10
CA VAL A 79 -2.42 4.73 4.02
C VAL A 79 -1.08 4.28 3.46
N GLY A 80 -0.33 3.52 4.26
CA GLY A 80 1.06 3.17 3.95
C GLY A 80 1.95 4.41 4.00
N CYS A 81 1.89 5.12 5.11
CA CYS A 81 2.57 6.41 5.31
C CYS A 81 4.11 6.31 5.34
N GLY A 82 4.66 5.08 5.36
CA GLY A 82 6.10 4.88 5.48
C GLY A 82 6.66 5.57 6.72
N TYR A 83 7.65 6.43 6.53
CA TYR A 83 8.25 7.21 7.63
C TYR A 83 7.37 8.36 8.14
N ASN A 84 6.09 8.36 7.80
CA ASN A 84 5.10 9.36 8.25
C ASN A 84 5.51 10.82 7.96
N GLU A 85 6.12 11.05 6.79
CA GLU A 85 6.76 12.32 6.45
C GLU A 85 5.80 13.49 6.26
N PHE A 86 4.51 13.22 6.05
CA PHE A 86 3.47 14.24 6.00
C PHE A 86 2.97 14.68 7.38
N LYS A 87 3.32 13.93 8.45
CA LYS A 87 2.94 14.28 9.82
C LYS A 87 3.43 15.66 10.21
N GLY A 88 2.52 16.48 10.72
CA GLY A 88 2.81 17.87 11.08
C GLY A 88 2.99 18.85 9.90
N LYS A 89 2.84 18.36 8.65
CA LYS A 89 2.84 19.18 7.43
C LYS A 89 1.45 19.22 6.78
N ILE A 90 0.72 18.11 6.86
CA ILE A 90 -0.71 18.05 6.51
C ILE A 90 -1.51 18.10 7.81
N ASP A 91 -2.50 18.97 7.84
CA ASP A 91 -3.33 19.18 9.00
C ASP A 91 -4.19 17.94 9.30
N ASN A 92 -4.34 17.63 10.61
CA ASN A 92 -5.20 16.54 11.09
C ASN A 92 -4.91 15.14 10.50
N LEU A 93 -3.64 14.88 10.14
CA LEU A 93 -3.21 13.63 9.53
C LEU A 93 -2.99 12.53 10.57
N ILE A 94 -3.50 11.34 10.24
CA ILE A 94 -3.19 10.07 10.88
C ILE A 94 -2.51 9.20 9.82
N GLY A 95 -1.31 8.69 10.10
CA GLY A 95 -0.58 7.77 9.24
C GLY A 95 -0.69 6.31 9.73
N ILE A 96 -1.00 5.39 8.84
CA ILE A 96 -0.97 3.96 9.10
C ILE A 96 0.03 3.26 8.16
N ASP A 97 0.82 2.32 8.69
CA ASP A 97 1.77 1.53 7.92
C ASP A 97 2.03 0.19 8.62
N PRO A 98 1.97 -0.97 7.94
CA PRO A 98 2.18 -2.25 8.59
C PRO A 98 3.66 -2.57 8.87
N TYR A 99 4.59 -1.79 8.33
CA TYR A 99 6.03 -2.11 8.31
C TYR A 99 6.91 -1.05 8.96
N ASN A 100 6.33 0.06 9.42
CA ASN A 100 7.10 1.20 9.90
C ASN A 100 6.60 1.69 11.26
N ASP A 101 7.51 1.71 12.24
CA ASP A 101 7.25 2.13 13.63
C ASP A 101 7.06 3.65 13.80
N GLN A 102 7.29 4.44 12.75
CA GLN A 102 7.02 5.89 12.75
C GLN A 102 5.58 6.22 12.38
N ALA A 103 4.78 5.24 11.95
CA ALA A 103 3.36 5.41 11.74
C ALA A 103 2.64 5.72 13.07
N ASP A 104 1.50 6.42 13.00
CA ASP A 104 0.67 6.60 14.19
C ASP A 104 0.07 5.25 14.66
N PHE A 105 -0.17 4.34 13.70
CA PHE A 105 -0.58 2.96 13.97
C PHE A 105 0.19 2.02 13.03
N GLU A 106 0.91 1.06 13.60
CA GLU A 106 1.59 -0.01 12.87
C GLU A 106 0.58 -1.09 12.48
N VAL A 107 -0.16 -0.84 11.39
CA VAL A 107 -1.27 -1.69 10.95
C VAL A 107 -1.52 -1.54 9.45
N GLY A 108 -1.90 -2.65 8.80
CA GLY A 108 -2.32 -2.65 7.41
C GLY A 108 -3.73 -2.08 7.20
N THR A 109 -4.02 -1.69 5.97
CA THR A 109 -5.29 -1.05 5.58
C THR A 109 -6.52 -1.86 5.99
N LEU A 110 -6.49 -3.18 5.76
CA LEU A 110 -7.63 -4.07 6.04
C LEU A 110 -7.85 -4.29 7.54
N ASP A 111 -6.80 -4.19 8.33
CA ASP A 111 -6.82 -4.44 9.77
C ASP A 111 -7.02 -3.17 10.60
N TYR A 112 -6.90 -2.00 9.99
CA TYR A 112 -7.12 -0.73 10.68
C TYR A 112 -8.58 -0.56 11.09
N LYS A 113 -8.84 -0.64 12.39
CA LYS A 113 -10.18 -0.55 12.99
C LYS A 113 -10.40 0.83 13.58
N THR A 114 -11.38 1.53 13.05
CA THR A 114 -11.80 2.85 13.53
C THR A 114 -13.23 3.14 13.10
N ASP A 115 -13.94 3.92 13.89
CA ASP A 115 -15.26 4.48 13.54
C ASP A 115 -15.12 5.89 12.92
N ASN A 116 -13.90 6.44 12.91
CA ASN A 116 -13.64 7.74 12.30
C ASN A 116 -13.83 7.69 10.78
N LYS A 117 -14.30 8.81 10.23
CA LYS A 117 -14.35 9.08 8.80
C LYS A 117 -13.34 10.17 8.46
N PHE A 118 -12.77 10.07 7.26
CA PHE A 118 -11.74 10.97 6.79
C PHE A 118 -12.23 11.79 5.61
N ASP A 119 -12.01 13.09 5.64
CA ASP A 119 -12.33 13.97 4.52
C ASP A 119 -11.35 13.76 3.35
N VAL A 120 -10.12 13.35 3.67
CA VAL A 120 -9.09 12.99 2.68
C VAL A 120 -8.42 11.67 3.05
N ILE A 121 -8.22 10.82 2.04
CA ILE A 121 -7.42 9.59 2.18
C ILE A 121 -6.31 9.62 1.12
N LEU A 122 -5.09 9.37 1.56
CA LEU A 122 -3.89 9.30 0.71
C LEU A 122 -3.46 7.84 0.57
N CYS A 123 -3.28 7.38 -0.68
CA CYS A 123 -2.77 6.05 -1.04
C CYS A 123 -1.61 6.21 -2.03
N LEU A 124 -0.48 6.72 -1.55
CA LEU A 124 0.61 7.22 -2.40
C LEU A 124 1.71 6.18 -2.63
N GLY A 125 1.34 5.04 -3.16
CA GLY A 125 2.25 3.93 -3.43
C GLY A 125 2.06 2.73 -2.51
N SER A 126 1.10 2.75 -1.62
CA SER A 126 0.79 1.71 -0.65
C SER A 126 -0.12 0.61 -1.21
N VAL A 127 -1.18 0.98 -1.93
CA VAL A 127 -2.15 0.04 -2.50
C VAL A 127 -1.64 -0.47 -3.86
N ASN A 128 -0.55 -1.23 -3.83
CA ASN A 128 0.18 -1.69 -5.03
C ASN A 128 0.60 -3.16 -4.97
N PHE A 129 0.28 -3.89 -3.90
CA PHE A 129 0.87 -5.20 -3.65
C PHE A 129 -0.19 -6.28 -3.49
N GLY A 130 0.06 -7.43 -4.11
CA GLY A 130 -0.79 -8.61 -4.02
C GLY A 130 -1.79 -8.74 -5.16
N SER A 131 -2.77 -9.61 -4.95
CA SER A 131 -3.76 -9.97 -5.96
C SER A 131 -4.75 -8.83 -6.25
N ARG A 132 -5.43 -8.93 -7.40
CA ARG A 132 -6.53 -8.02 -7.75
C ARG A 132 -7.61 -7.94 -6.67
N ASP A 133 -7.96 -9.07 -6.07
CA ASP A 133 -8.99 -9.12 -5.02
C ASP A 133 -8.54 -8.39 -3.75
N LYS A 134 -7.25 -8.50 -3.39
CA LYS A 134 -6.67 -7.75 -2.29
C LYS A 134 -6.71 -6.24 -2.57
N ILE A 135 -6.34 -5.80 -3.76
CA ILE A 135 -6.41 -4.38 -4.15
C ILE A 135 -7.86 -3.86 -4.05
N ILE A 136 -8.83 -4.63 -4.56
CA ILE A 136 -10.25 -4.27 -4.47
C ILE A 136 -10.68 -4.16 -3.00
N ALA A 137 -10.27 -5.10 -2.15
CA ALA A 137 -10.58 -5.06 -0.73
C ALA A 137 -9.97 -3.84 -0.02
N GLU A 138 -8.71 -3.51 -0.30
CA GLU A 138 -8.03 -2.34 0.27
C GLU A 138 -8.69 -1.02 -0.18
N VAL A 139 -9.03 -0.88 -1.47
CA VAL A 139 -9.78 0.28 -1.96
C VAL A 139 -11.16 0.35 -1.32
N GLY A 140 -11.88 -0.77 -1.25
CA GLY A 140 -13.19 -0.86 -0.57
C GLY A 140 -13.10 -0.45 0.91
N ARG A 141 -12.00 -0.84 1.59
CA ARG A 141 -11.75 -0.38 2.97
C ARG A 141 -11.55 1.13 3.03
N CYS A 142 -10.74 1.70 2.14
CA CYS A 142 -10.57 3.16 2.05
C CYS A 142 -11.92 3.86 1.82
N VAL A 143 -12.73 3.38 0.88
CA VAL A 143 -14.08 3.92 0.63
C VAL A 143 -14.94 3.84 1.89
N SER A 144 -14.89 2.74 2.63
CA SER A 144 -15.64 2.60 3.89
C SER A 144 -15.22 3.58 4.98
N LEU A 145 -14.00 4.10 4.92
CA LEU A 145 -13.46 5.09 5.84
C LEU A 145 -13.65 6.53 5.35
N LEU A 146 -13.97 6.71 4.08
CA LEU A 146 -14.16 8.04 3.49
C LEU A 146 -15.44 8.71 4.05
N ALA A 147 -15.35 9.99 4.36
CA ALA A 147 -16.49 10.82 4.71
C ALA A 147 -17.33 11.11 3.45
N GLU A 148 -18.59 11.45 3.63
CA GLU A 148 -19.44 11.90 2.52
C GLU A 148 -18.84 13.17 1.87
N GLY A 149 -18.65 13.12 0.55
CA GLY A 149 -17.99 14.19 -0.21
C GLY A 149 -16.48 14.27 0.00
N GLY A 150 -15.87 13.28 0.65
CA GLY A 150 -14.43 13.20 0.82
C GLY A 150 -13.70 12.88 -0.48
N THR A 151 -12.38 13.01 -0.46
CA THR A 151 -11.50 12.86 -1.62
C THR A 151 -10.40 11.83 -1.34
N MET A 152 -10.14 10.94 -2.29
CA MET A 152 -9.03 9.97 -2.21
C MET A 152 -7.98 10.26 -3.27
N PHE A 153 -6.73 10.33 -2.86
CA PHE A 153 -5.58 10.55 -3.73
C PHE A 153 -4.78 9.25 -3.87
N PHE A 154 -4.57 8.83 -5.09
CA PHE A 154 -3.82 7.61 -5.40
C PHE A 154 -2.60 7.91 -6.26
N ARG A 155 -1.50 7.24 -5.94
CA ARG A 155 -0.34 7.12 -6.81
C ARG A 155 0.02 5.65 -6.93
N VAL A 156 -0.13 5.09 -8.12
CA VAL A 156 -0.11 3.64 -8.33
C VAL A 156 0.96 3.21 -9.34
N ASN A 157 1.41 1.98 -9.20
CA ASN A 157 2.45 1.37 -10.01
C ASN A 157 1.82 0.56 -11.19
N PRO A 158 2.29 0.72 -12.43
CA PRO A 158 1.82 -0.07 -13.56
C PRO A 158 2.43 -1.50 -13.64
N GLY A 159 3.02 -2.01 -12.55
CA GLY A 159 3.71 -3.30 -12.51
C GLY A 159 5.22 -3.20 -12.76
N VAL A 160 5.79 -1.99 -12.73
CA VAL A 160 7.23 -1.80 -12.92
C VAL A 160 7.98 -2.07 -11.62
N GLN A 161 8.99 -2.92 -11.69
CA GLN A 161 9.86 -3.25 -10.56
C GLN A 161 10.68 -2.04 -10.08
N HIS A 162 11.05 -2.04 -8.82
CA HIS A 162 12.04 -1.11 -8.29
C HIS A 162 13.44 -1.55 -8.69
N ASP A 163 14.33 -0.58 -8.96
CA ASP A 163 15.71 -0.82 -9.41
C ASP A 163 16.67 -1.32 -8.31
N LYS A 164 16.13 -1.87 -7.22
CA LYS A 164 16.93 -2.39 -6.10
C LYS A 164 16.85 -3.91 -6.05
N PRO A 165 17.99 -4.62 -5.93
CA PRO A 165 18.00 -6.08 -5.82
C PRO A 165 17.12 -6.60 -4.67
N GLU A 166 16.99 -5.82 -3.59
CA GLU A 166 16.15 -6.17 -2.45
C GLU A 166 14.66 -6.13 -2.76
N ALA A 167 14.27 -5.52 -3.87
CA ALA A 167 12.90 -5.44 -4.36
C ALA A 167 12.56 -6.53 -5.42
N ASP A 168 13.51 -7.37 -5.82
CA ASP A 168 13.32 -8.37 -6.89
C ASP A 168 12.18 -9.37 -6.59
N TRP A 169 11.86 -9.53 -5.31
CA TRP A 169 10.83 -10.46 -4.83
C TRP A 169 9.46 -9.82 -4.66
N ILE A 170 9.35 -8.50 -4.83
CA ILE A 170 8.12 -7.78 -4.64
C ILE A 170 7.35 -7.77 -5.95
N GLU A 171 6.17 -8.37 -5.95
CA GLU A 171 5.26 -8.31 -7.07
C GLU A 171 4.35 -7.09 -6.93
N PHE A 172 4.47 -6.17 -7.90
CA PHE A 172 3.59 -5.01 -7.98
C PHE A 172 2.36 -5.34 -8.80
N PHE A 173 1.20 -5.01 -8.28
CA PHE A 173 -0.04 -5.07 -9.05
C PHE A 173 0.02 -4.09 -10.24
N ALA A 174 -0.30 -4.58 -11.43
CA ALA A 174 -0.23 -3.81 -12.66
C ALA A 174 -1.46 -2.90 -12.84
N TRP A 175 -1.43 -1.74 -12.23
CA TRP A 175 -2.49 -0.75 -12.36
C TRP A 175 -2.58 -0.20 -13.79
N ASN A 176 -3.81 -0.01 -14.27
CA ASN A 176 -4.10 0.60 -15.56
C ASN A 176 -5.39 1.43 -15.50
N VAL A 177 -5.60 2.27 -16.51
CA VAL A 177 -6.77 3.17 -16.55
C VAL A 177 -8.10 2.41 -16.58
N PRO A 178 -8.27 1.31 -17.35
CA PRO A 178 -9.50 0.52 -17.30
C PRO A 178 -9.85 0.05 -15.88
N PHE A 179 -8.87 -0.40 -15.10
CA PHE A 179 -9.09 -0.83 -13.72
C PHE A 179 -9.44 0.33 -12.77
N ILE A 180 -8.86 1.51 -12.97
CA ILE A 180 -9.25 2.73 -12.24
C ILE A 180 -10.73 3.05 -12.50
N ILE A 181 -11.17 2.99 -13.77
CA ILE A 181 -12.58 3.21 -14.15
C ILE A 181 -13.49 2.14 -13.53
N GLU A 182 -13.11 0.88 -13.61
CA GLU A 182 -13.84 -0.23 -13.01
C GLU A 182 -14.07 -0.04 -11.51
N LEU A 183 -13.03 0.36 -10.75
CA LEU A 183 -13.16 0.66 -9.33
C LEU A 183 -14.11 1.83 -9.06
N SER A 184 -14.08 2.87 -9.92
CA SER A 184 -15.00 4.00 -9.80
C SER A 184 -16.46 3.56 -9.95
N GLU A 185 -16.74 2.67 -10.90
CA GLU A 185 -18.08 2.10 -11.10
C GLU A 185 -18.49 1.19 -9.94
N MET A 186 -17.57 0.29 -9.51
CA MET A 186 -17.81 -0.67 -8.44
C MET A 186 -18.17 0.00 -7.11
N PHE A 187 -17.50 1.09 -6.77
CA PHE A 187 -17.65 1.79 -5.50
C PHE A 187 -18.47 3.09 -5.62
N ASN A 188 -19.07 3.34 -6.78
CA ASN A 188 -19.83 4.57 -7.07
C ASN A 188 -19.03 5.85 -6.76
N LEU A 189 -17.78 5.89 -7.21
CA LEU A 189 -16.87 7.02 -7.04
C LEU A 189 -16.83 7.88 -8.30
N LYS A 190 -16.63 9.18 -8.12
CA LYS A 190 -16.40 10.09 -9.24
C LYS A 190 -14.90 10.26 -9.47
N ILE A 191 -14.43 9.95 -10.66
CA ILE A 191 -13.06 10.28 -11.07
C ILE A 191 -12.97 11.80 -11.27
N LEU A 192 -12.14 12.45 -10.46
CA LEU A 192 -11.90 13.90 -10.53
C LEU A 192 -10.72 14.23 -11.44
N ASP A 193 -9.70 13.37 -11.46
CA ASP A 193 -8.50 13.56 -12.27
C ASP A 193 -7.76 12.24 -12.50
N ILE A 194 -7.06 12.11 -13.64
CA ILE A 194 -6.08 11.04 -13.92
C ILE A 194 -4.90 11.67 -14.66
N ARG A 195 -3.68 11.49 -14.13
CA ARG A 195 -2.45 12.03 -14.72
C ARG A 195 -1.38 10.96 -14.82
N ASP A 196 -0.49 11.14 -15.78
CA ASP A 196 0.78 10.41 -15.83
C ASP A 196 1.77 11.01 -14.85
N ASP A 197 2.46 10.15 -14.11
CA ASP A 197 3.57 10.51 -13.23
C ASP A 197 4.86 9.83 -13.71
N THR A 198 5.97 10.18 -13.10
CA THR A 198 7.28 9.60 -13.38
C THR A 198 7.27 8.08 -13.29
N ASN A 199 8.14 7.40 -14.04
CA ASN A 199 8.26 5.94 -14.10
C ASN A 199 6.94 5.24 -14.50
N GLN A 200 6.20 5.81 -15.45
CA GLN A 200 4.94 5.28 -15.98
C GLN A 200 3.83 5.12 -14.92
N ARG A 201 4.02 5.64 -13.73
CA ARG A 201 3.00 5.60 -12.67
C ARG A 201 1.80 6.45 -13.05
N LYS A 202 0.65 6.09 -12.48
CA LYS A 202 -0.56 6.90 -12.57
C LYS A 202 -0.81 7.58 -11.23
N TYR A 203 -1.20 8.84 -11.32
CA TYR A 203 -1.79 9.59 -10.23
C TYR A 203 -3.24 9.87 -10.55
N PHE A 204 -4.15 9.61 -9.63
CA PHE A 204 -5.56 9.88 -9.85
C PHE A 204 -6.27 10.24 -8.55
N ILE A 205 -7.43 10.86 -8.69
CA ILE A 205 -8.25 11.39 -7.59
C ILE A 205 -9.69 10.92 -7.79
N TYR A 206 -10.24 10.34 -6.74
CA TYR A 206 -11.66 10.04 -6.61
C TYR A 206 -12.36 11.04 -5.70
#